data_fa068cc2ec4d049c8ea5643ed478553d
#
_entry.id   fa068cc2ec4d049c8ea5643ed478553d
#
_cell.length_a   1.000
_cell.length_b   1.000
_cell.length_c   1.000
_cell.angle_alpha   90.00
_cell.angle_beta   90.00
_cell.angle_gamma   90.00
#
_symmetry.space_group_name_H-M   'P 1'
#
loop_
_entity.id
_entity.type
_entity.pdbx_description
1 polymer ?
#
loop_
_entity_poly.entity_id
_entity_poly.type
_entity_poly.pdbx_seq_one_letter_code
_entity_poly.pdbx_strand_id
1 'polypeptide(L)'
;MCSFGGFKSFAEESDGNIENYAQSVLNDILQLNGYENGDSYQLSNEFEVMDLDTNTIVENENQYFVISDDEVIGLYAVYEINNSYESNYFSLTSEEINEALDSGTTVAIGYKNDILYIISEDDVLYSSIDVFDDTLFSSIDRTNCSFEPISAEYLFTIQTPRTRATVVFNKQLSVGIVKNSISPKTGEGLCWAASGAMKINYTKGKSLTARDVYYAMYNKYSSEPVGNMTWYKRMYPYYGISATYYEDGVGTGTVSTAINNNKPVQISVKNSTSSHAVVISGITIYTDHSVYTICDPNKNSKVYQNVSYAAMSDPSQFYYGSYTDWYRTIY
;
A
#
# COMPACT_ATOMS: atom_id res chain seq x y z
N MET A 1 37.52 -3.38 6.71
CA MET A 1 37.07 -2.00 6.97
C MET A 1 37.06 -1.28 5.64
N CYS A 2 35.94 -1.24 4.97
CA CYS A 2 35.74 -0.40 3.79
C CYS A 2 35.07 0.89 4.25
N SER A 3 35.80 2.00 4.17
CA SER A 3 35.29 3.33 4.44
C SER A 3 34.27 3.69 3.34
N PHE A 4 33.01 3.76 3.68
CA PHE A 4 32.02 4.40 2.82
C PHE A 4 32.31 5.90 2.82
N GLY A 5 32.79 6.40 1.68
CA GLY A 5 32.93 7.83 1.43
C GLY A 5 31.57 8.50 1.54
N GLY A 6 31.56 9.64 2.22
CA GLY A 6 30.34 10.39 2.51
C GLY A 6 29.54 10.72 1.26
N PHE A 7 28.38 10.11 1.16
CA PHE A 7 27.35 10.50 0.21
C PHE A 7 26.62 11.71 0.82
N LYS A 8 26.66 12.83 0.12
CA LYS A 8 25.79 13.96 0.43
C LYS A 8 24.34 13.50 0.31
N SER A 9 23.57 13.72 1.34
CA SER A 9 22.12 13.58 1.35
C SER A 9 21.52 14.40 0.22
N PHE A 10 20.90 13.75 -0.75
CA PHE A 10 20.17 14.39 -1.84
C PHE A 10 18.75 14.86 -1.44
N ALA A 11 18.45 14.85 -0.15
CA ALA A 11 17.20 15.42 0.37
C ALA A 11 17.15 16.96 0.32
N GLU A 12 18.21 17.63 -0.17
CA GLU A 12 18.32 19.09 -0.11
C GLU A 12 18.02 19.83 -1.41
N GLU A 13 17.60 19.17 -2.50
CA GLU A 13 17.24 19.85 -3.77
C GLU A 13 16.02 19.26 -4.47
N SER A 14 14.99 18.88 -3.75
CA SER A 14 13.65 18.91 -4.35
C SER A 14 13.06 20.28 -4.03
N ASP A 15 13.36 21.29 -4.86
CA ASP A 15 12.50 22.45 -4.94
C ASP A 15 11.08 21.94 -5.18
N GLY A 16 10.33 21.89 -4.12
CA GLY A 16 8.93 21.78 -3.82
C GLY A 16 7.92 21.48 -4.92
N ASN A 17 8.24 20.72 -5.95
CA ASN A 17 7.27 20.40 -6.97
C ASN A 17 6.99 18.88 -6.92
N ILE A 18 5.81 18.55 -6.40
CA ILE A 18 5.22 17.21 -6.38
C ILE A 18 5.32 16.53 -7.74
N GLU A 19 5.20 17.29 -8.84
CA GLU A 19 5.32 16.79 -10.21
C GLU A 19 6.69 16.17 -10.50
N ASN A 20 7.77 16.85 -10.11
CA ASN A 20 9.14 16.32 -10.30
C ASN A 20 9.39 15.08 -9.46
N TYR A 21 8.85 15.05 -8.25
CA TYR A 21 8.90 13.88 -7.39
C TYR A 21 8.11 12.73 -7.99
N ALA A 22 6.83 12.98 -8.36
CA ALA A 22 5.96 11.99 -9.00
C ALA A 22 6.63 11.42 -10.26
N GLN A 23 7.13 12.27 -11.16
CA GLN A 23 7.79 11.82 -12.37
C GLN A 23 8.99 10.90 -12.12
N SER A 24 9.80 11.18 -11.09
CA SER A 24 10.98 10.37 -10.82
C SER A 24 10.65 9.00 -10.23
N VAL A 25 9.73 8.97 -9.27
CA VAL A 25 9.36 7.75 -8.53
C VAL A 25 8.34 6.91 -9.29
N LEU A 26 7.32 7.55 -9.87
CA LEU A 26 6.25 6.83 -10.56
C LEU A 26 6.75 6.17 -11.85
N ASN A 27 7.70 6.77 -12.56
CA ASN A 27 8.35 6.12 -13.72
C ASN A 27 8.97 4.78 -13.35
N ASP A 28 9.73 4.72 -12.24
CA ASP A 28 10.36 3.47 -11.78
C ASP A 28 9.30 2.43 -11.39
N ILE A 29 8.20 2.87 -10.77
CA ILE A 29 7.08 2.01 -10.40
C ILE A 29 6.34 1.48 -11.63
N LEU A 30 6.04 2.33 -12.62
CA LEU A 30 5.34 1.92 -13.85
C LEU A 30 6.19 0.95 -14.68
N GLN A 31 7.51 1.12 -14.73
CA GLN A 31 8.39 0.14 -15.34
C GLN A 31 8.35 -1.22 -14.63
N LEU A 32 8.23 -1.26 -13.31
CA LEU A 32 8.02 -2.52 -12.56
C LEU A 32 6.68 -3.18 -12.89
N ASN A 33 5.70 -2.41 -13.37
CA ASN A 33 4.40 -2.88 -13.84
C ASN A 33 4.36 -3.25 -15.34
N GLY A 34 5.49 -3.17 -16.04
CA GLY A 34 5.63 -3.61 -17.44
C GLY A 34 5.43 -2.51 -18.48
N TYR A 35 5.30 -1.25 -18.07
CA TYR A 35 5.35 -0.11 -19.00
C TYR A 35 6.76 0.09 -19.52
N GLU A 36 6.88 0.40 -20.82
CA GLU A 36 8.17 0.52 -21.48
C GLU A 36 8.62 1.98 -21.61
N ASN A 37 9.92 2.16 -21.86
CA ASN A 37 10.43 3.49 -22.16
C ASN A 37 9.77 4.05 -23.42
N GLY A 38 9.27 5.26 -23.32
CA GLY A 38 8.55 5.93 -24.39
C GLY A 38 7.04 5.91 -24.23
N ASP A 39 6.48 5.02 -23.39
CA ASP A 39 5.07 5.08 -23.02
C ASP A 39 4.79 6.39 -22.30
N SER A 40 3.60 6.93 -22.48
CA SER A 40 3.16 8.16 -21.82
C SER A 40 2.02 7.87 -20.87
N TYR A 41 1.95 8.67 -19.82
CA TYR A 41 0.84 8.66 -18.87
C TYR A 41 0.55 10.10 -18.43
N GLN A 42 -0.62 10.28 -17.83
CA GLN A 42 -1.04 11.55 -17.24
C GLN A 42 -1.38 11.32 -15.77
N LEU A 43 -1.13 12.33 -14.95
CA LEU A 43 -1.75 12.43 -13.63
C LEU A 43 -2.98 13.30 -13.74
N SER A 44 -4.03 12.93 -13.03
CA SER A 44 -5.22 13.75 -12.89
C SER A 44 -4.91 15.01 -12.05
N ASN A 45 -5.91 15.91 -11.95
CA ASN A 45 -5.99 16.87 -10.86
C ASN A 45 -5.79 16.15 -9.51
N GLU A 46 -5.39 16.94 -8.52
CA GLU A 46 -5.21 16.50 -7.14
C GLU A 46 -6.56 16.26 -6.46
N PHE A 47 -6.67 15.15 -5.74
CA PHE A 47 -7.82 14.83 -4.90
C PHE A 47 -7.44 14.85 -3.43
N GLU A 48 -8.14 15.66 -2.64
CA GLU A 48 -8.10 15.60 -1.19
C GLU A 48 -8.76 14.30 -0.71
N VAL A 49 -8.17 13.68 0.31
CA VAL A 49 -8.66 12.41 0.86
C VAL A 49 -9.48 12.68 2.11
N MET A 50 -10.65 12.06 2.19
CA MET A 50 -11.55 12.18 3.34
C MET A 50 -11.42 10.99 4.30
N ASP A 51 -11.39 11.24 5.57
CA ASP A 51 -11.75 10.25 6.59
C ASP A 51 -13.29 10.24 6.72
N LEU A 52 -13.91 9.21 6.16
CA LEU A 52 -15.37 9.06 6.09
C LEU A 52 -16.00 8.61 7.44
N ASP A 53 -15.20 8.24 8.43
CA ASP A 53 -15.67 7.94 9.78
C ASP A 53 -15.80 9.22 10.63
N THR A 54 -14.86 10.15 10.47
CA THR A 54 -14.84 11.44 11.20
C THR A 54 -15.34 12.61 10.37
N ASN A 55 -15.48 12.41 9.06
CA ASN A 55 -15.89 13.41 8.08
C ASN A 55 -14.92 14.63 8.04
N THR A 56 -13.62 14.34 8.06
CA THR A 56 -12.53 15.31 8.02
C THR A 56 -11.54 14.99 6.91
N ILE A 57 -10.83 15.99 6.40
CA ILE A 57 -9.74 15.79 5.44
C ILE A 57 -8.58 15.06 6.14
N VAL A 58 -8.01 14.09 5.47
CA VAL A 58 -6.76 13.43 5.88
C VAL A 58 -5.61 14.36 5.55
N GLU A 59 -5.01 14.97 6.56
CA GLU A 59 -3.91 15.93 6.37
C GLU A 59 -2.68 15.26 5.72
N ASN A 60 -2.04 16.00 4.83
CA ASN A 60 -0.77 15.64 4.17
C ASN A 60 -0.86 14.40 3.25
N GLU A 61 -2.05 14.02 2.79
CA GLU A 61 -2.25 12.97 1.79
C GLU A 61 -3.00 13.52 0.59
N ASN A 62 -2.37 13.46 -0.59
CA ASN A 62 -2.98 13.82 -1.87
C ASN A 62 -2.99 12.60 -2.78
N GLN A 63 -4.06 12.43 -3.54
CA GLN A 63 -4.18 11.32 -4.48
C GLN A 63 -4.42 11.81 -5.90
N TYR A 64 -3.89 11.04 -6.86
CA TYR A 64 -3.94 11.31 -8.29
C TYR A 64 -4.34 10.02 -9.01
N PHE A 65 -5.27 10.11 -9.94
CA PHE A 65 -5.47 9.02 -10.90
C PHE A 65 -4.31 9.03 -11.90
N VAL A 66 -3.82 7.84 -12.21
CA VAL A 66 -2.84 7.64 -13.29
C VAL A 66 -3.60 7.18 -14.52
N ILE A 67 -3.50 7.95 -15.60
CA ILE A 67 -4.24 7.77 -16.84
C ILE A 67 -3.27 7.43 -17.96
N SER A 68 -3.53 6.39 -18.72
CA SER A 68 -2.79 6.02 -19.94
C SER A 68 -3.76 5.58 -21.00
N ASP A 69 -3.56 6.04 -22.25
CA ASP A 69 -4.44 5.72 -23.38
C ASP A 69 -5.94 6.00 -23.10
N ASP A 70 -6.21 7.12 -22.42
CA ASP A 70 -7.54 7.58 -21.99
C ASP A 70 -8.24 6.66 -20.95
N GLU A 71 -7.51 5.74 -20.33
CA GLU A 71 -8.02 4.86 -19.27
C GLU A 71 -7.30 5.11 -17.93
N VAL A 72 -8.03 5.03 -16.84
CA VAL A 72 -7.44 5.02 -15.49
C VAL A 72 -6.76 3.68 -15.25
N ILE A 73 -5.45 3.71 -15.07
CA ILE A 73 -4.62 2.51 -14.85
C ILE A 73 -4.20 2.32 -13.39
N GLY A 74 -4.36 3.34 -12.56
CA GLY A 74 -3.98 3.26 -11.16
C GLY A 74 -4.29 4.49 -10.35
N LEU A 75 -4.04 4.39 -9.06
CA LEU A 75 -4.10 5.48 -8.10
C LEU A 75 -2.70 5.68 -7.48
N TYR A 76 -2.25 6.92 -7.48
CA TYR A 76 -0.97 7.35 -6.94
C TYR A 76 -1.22 8.30 -5.77
N ALA A 77 -0.83 7.88 -4.57
CA ALA A 77 -0.93 8.68 -3.36
C ALA A 77 0.44 9.25 -2.99
N VAL A 78 0.47 10.52 -2.62
CA VAL A 78 1.67 11.23 -2.17
C VAL A 78 1.42 11.79 -0.78
N TYR A 79 2.39 11.58 0.10
CA TYR A 79 2.34 12.00 1.50
C TYR A 79 3.47 12.99 1.76
N GLU A 80 3.14 14.17 2.28
CA GLU A 80 4.15 15.12 2.73
C GLU A 80 4.47 14.88 4.21
N ILE A 81 5.72 14.51 4.49
CA ILE A 81 6.16 14.12 5.82
C ILE A 81 7.52 14.77 6.11
N ASN A 82 7.58 15.62 7.15
CA ASN A 82 8.82 16.28 7.60
C ASN A 82 9.58 16.97 6.45
N ASN A 83 8.89 17.68 5.56
CA ASN A 83 9.41 18.35 4.36
C ASN A 83 10.04 17.38 3.34
N SER A 84 9.62 16.13 3.33
CA SER A 84 9.95 15.15 2.29
C SER A 84 8.67 14.48 1.79
N TYR A 85 8.77 13.85 0.61
CA TYR A 85 7.64 13.11 0.03
C TYR A 85 7.87 11.61 0.15
N GLU A 86 6.83 10.91 0.55
CA GLU A 86 6.67 9.46 0.41
C GLU A 86 5.52 9.22 -0.55
N SER A 87 5.48 8.07 -1.20
CA SER A 87 4.38 7.77 -2.12
C SER A 87 4.10 6.28 -2.23
N ASN A 88 2.89 5.97 -2.62
CA ASN A 88 2.54 4.64 -3.07
C ASN A 88 1.68 4.68 -4.33
N TYR A 89 1.71 3.58 -5.06
CA TYR A 89 0.91 3.36 -6.25
C TYR A 89 0.30 1.97 -6.19
N PHE A 90 -0.93 1.84 -6.63
CA PHE A 90 -1.54 0.55 -6.93
C PHE A 90 -2.34 0.63 -8.23
N SER A 91 -2.31 -0.46 -9.00
CA SER A 91 -3.10 -0.55 -10.22
C SER A 91 -4.58 -0.58 -9.87
N LEU A 92 -5.33 0.23 -10.55
CA LEU A 92 -6.77 0.38 -10.41
C LEU A 92 -7.37 0.22 -11.80
N THR A 93 -8.18 -0.81 -11.97
CA THR A 93 -8.98 -1.01 -13.18
C THR A 93 -10.43 -1.12 -12.73
N SER A 94 -11.26 -0.19 -13.16
CA SER A 94 -12.69 -0.17 -12.86
C SER A 94 -13.41 0.44 -14.04
N GLU A 95 -14.40 -0.28 -14.56
CA GLU A 95 -15.24 0.19 -15.67
C GLU A 95 -16.00 1.45 -15.22
N GLU A 96 -16.51 1.46 -13.99
CA GLU A 96 -17.27 2.57 -13.42
C GLU A 96 -16.42 3.85 -13.29
N ILE A 97 -15.12 3.72 -12.97
CA ILE A 97 -14.21 4.87 -12.89
C ILE A 97 -13.86 5.38 -14.29
N ASN A 98 -13.68 4.50 -15.27
CA ASN A 98 -13.46 4.91 -16.65
C ASN A 98 -14.71 5.56 -17.25
N GLU A 99 -15.91 5.07 -16.95
CA GLU A 99 -17.16 5.75 -17.31
C GLU A 99 -17.27 7.13 -16.63
N ALA A 100 -16.81 7.29 -15.41
CA ALA A 100 -16.78 8.59 -14.73
C ALA A 100 -15.79 9.56 -15.39
N LEU A 101 -14.60 9.08 -15.80
CA LEU A 101 -13.64 9.88 -16.57
C LEU A 101 -14.26 10.36 -17.89
N ASP A 102 -14.86 9.47 -18.66
CA ASP A 102 -15.45 9.76 -19.96
C ASP A 102 -16.66 10.70 -19.87
N SER A 103 -17.50 10.53 -18.86
CA SER A 103 -18.70 11.32 -18.66
C SER A 103 -18.48 12.66 -17.97
N GLY A 104 -17.31 12.86 -17.36
CA GLY A 104 -17.02 14.00 -16.48
C GLY A 104 -17.81 13.97 -15.17
N THR A 105 -18.23 12.78 -14.72
CA THR A 105 -18.86 12.58 -13.40
C THR A 105 -17.88 12.96 -12.29
N THR A 106 -18.36 13.73 -11.34
CA THR A 106 -17.54 14.13 -10.18
C THR A 106 -17.39 13.00 -9.19
N VAL A 107 -16.17 12.84 -8.66
CA VAL A 107 -15.83 11.79 -7.69
C VAL A 107 -15.15 12.37 -6.47
N ALA A 108 -15.22 11.65 -5.36
CA ALA A 108 -14.45 11.92 -4.14
C ALA A 108 -13.74 10.64 -3.69
N ILE A 109 -12.62 10.81 -2.99
CA ILE A 109 -11.80 9.71 -2.46
C ILE A 109 -11.82 9.77 -0.94
N GLY A 110 -12.01 8.63 -0.28
CA GLY A 110 -11.97 8.59 1.17
C GLY A 110 -11.77 7.22 1.76
N TYR A 111 -11.45 7.19 3.04
CA TYR A 111 -11.32 5.98 3.85
C TYR A 111 -12.44 5.85 4.86
N LYS A 112 -12.98 4.64 5.00
CA LYS A 112 -13.86 4.26 6.09
C LYS A 112 -13.42 2.91 6.64
N ASN A 113 -13.17 2.82 7.94
CA ASN A 113 -12.59 1.61 8.56
C ASN A 113 -11.34 1.11 7.82
N ASP A 114 -10.45 1.99 7.43
CA ASP A 114 -9.23 1.73 6.64
C ASP A 114 -9.49 1.15 5.22
N ILE A 115 -10.72 1.19 4.75
CA ILE A 115 -11.10 0.77 3.40
C ILE A 115 -11.15 2.00 2.51
N LEU A 116 -10.43 1.97 1.39
CA LEU A 116 -10.48 3.04 0.39
C LEU A 116 -11.76 2.93 -0.43
N TYR A 117 -12.43 4.05 -0.58
CA TYR A 117 -13.60 4.24 -1.45
C TYR A 117 -13.33 5.33 -2.47
N ILE A 118 -13.80 5.12 -3.70
CA ILE A 118 -13.99 6.16 -4.69
C ILE A 118 -15.49 6.22 -4.93
N ILE A 119 -16.08 7.37 -4.67
CA ILE A 119 -17.53 7.57 -4.66
C ILE A 119 -17.93 8.70 -5.61
N SER A 120 -19.07 8.58 -6.26
CA SER A 120 -19.79 9.69 -6.86
C SER A 120 -20.86 10.22 -5.90
N GLU A 121 -21.58 11.26 -6.31
CA GLU A 121 -22.70 11.77 -5.52
C GLU A 121 -23.77 10.69 -5.26
N ASP A 122 -23.97 9.79 -6.22
CA ASP A 122 -25.04 8.81 -6.20
C ASP A 122 -24.58 7.38 -5.86
N ASP A 123 -23.30 7.01 -6.13
CA ASP A 123 -22.86 5.62 -6.06
C ASP A 123 -21.43 5.44 -5.53
N VAL A 124 -21.04 4.20 -5.22
CA VAL A 124 -19.66 3.77 -4.99
C VAL A 124 -19.10 3.20 -6.29
N LEU A 125 -18.12 3.87 -6.87
CA LEU A 125 -17.47 3.46 -8.10
C LEU A 125 -16.36 2.42 -7.82
N TYR A 126 -15.76 2.46 -6.64
CA TYR A 126 -14.72 1.52 -6.24
C TYR A 126 -14.68 1.36 -4.73
N SER A 127 -14.46 0.13 -4.30
CA SER A 127 -14.08 -0.22 -2.93
C SER A 127 -12.88 -1.15 -2.95
N SER A 128 -11.91 -0.92 -2.06
CA SER A 128 -10.73 -1.77 -1.96
C SER A 128 -11.00 -3.16 -1.35
N ILE A 129 -12.25 -3.47 -1.01
CA ILE A 129 -12.68 -4.80 -0.59
C ILE A 129 -13.87 -5.28 -1.45
N ASP A 130 -13.95 -6.60 -1.70
CA ASP A 130 -14.99 -7.20 -2.55
C ASP A 130 -16.36 -7.38 -1.85
N VAL A 131 -16.53 -6.89 -0.64
CA VAL A 131 -17.80 -7.02 0.09
C VAL A 131 -18.57 -5.72 -0.05
N PHE A 132 -19.41 -5.63 -1.07
CA PHE A 132 -20.49 -4.65 -1.10
C PHE A 132 -21.49 -5.01 -0.01
N ASP A 133 -21.30 -4.42 1.16
CA ASP A 133 -22.36 -4.37 2.16
C ASP A 133 -23.14 -3.07 1.93
N ASP A 134 -24.32 -3.17 1.31
CA ASP A 134 -25.21 -2.03 1.05
C ASP A 134 -25.48 -1.21 2.33
N THR A 135 -25.35 -1.84 3.50
CA THR A 135 -25.50 -1.16 4.79
C THR A 135 -24.30 -0.27 5.11
N LEU A 136 -23.09 -0.65 4.67
CA LEU A 136 -21.88 0.14 4.84
C LEU A 136 -21.93 1.40 3.97
N PHE A 137 -22.38 1.23 2.73
CA PHE A 137 -22.54 2.32 1.78
C PHE A 137 -23.57 3.37 2.23
N SER A 138 -24.74 2.92 2.68
CA SER A 138 -25.78 3.82 3.20
C SER A 138 -25.36 4.59 4.47
N SER A 139 -24.25 4.20 5.10
CA SER A 139 -23.69 4.85 6.29
C SER A 139 -22.58 5.87 5.98
N ILE A 140 -22.20 6.08 4.71
CA ILE A 140 -21.23 7.10 4.30
C ILE A 140 -21.95 8.45 4.29
N ASP A 141 -21.52 9.36 5.16
CA ASP A 141 -21.96 10.76 5.10
C ASP A 141 -21.15 11.49 4.02
N ARG A 142 -21.83 11.89 2.95
CA ARG A 142 -21.22 12.54 1.79
C ARG A 142 -21.28 14.06 1.83
N THR A 143 -21.92 14.64 2.86
CA THR A 143 -22.25 16.07 2.91
C THR A 143 -21.03 16.99 2.92
N ASN A 144 -19.86 16.49 3.32
CA ASN A 144 -18.61 17.24 3.35
C ASN A 144 -17.55 16.72 2.36
N CYS A 145 -17.89 15.75 1.51
CA CYS A 145 -16.96 15.29 0.48
C CYS A 145 -16.77 16.36 -0.58
N SER A 146 -15.53 16.60 -0.98
CA SER A 146 -15.22 17.42 -2.17
C SER A 146 -15.33 16.52 -3.38
N PHE A 147 -16.34 16.78 -4.22
CA PHE A 147 -16.55 16.05 -5.46
C PHE A 147 -15.96 16.83 -6.62
N GLU A 148 -15.02 16.23 -7.33
CA GLU A 148 -14.36 16.84 -8.48
C GLU A 148 -14.36 15.89 -9.69
N PRO A 149 -14.41 16.42 -10.93
CA PRO A 149 -14.25 15.59 -12.11
C PRO A 149 -12.81 15.09 -12.22
N ILE A 150 -12.63 13.88 -12.71
CA ILE A 150 -11.29 13.38 -13.07
C ILE A 150 -10.86 14.12 -14.34
N SER A 151 -9.82 14.94 -14.26
CA SER A 151 -9.25 15.66 -15.40
C SER A 151 -7.76 15.41 -15.51
N ALA A 152 -7.27 15.12 -16.72
CA ALA A 152 -5.85 14.92 -16.96
C ALA A 152 -5.14 16.28 -16.99
N GLU A 153 -4.21 16.52 -16.06
CA GLU A 153 -3.50 17.79 -15.93
C GLU A 153 -2.05 17.70 -16.38
N TYR A 154 -1.36 16.62 -16.04
CA TYR A 154 0.09 16.51 -16.22
C TYR A 154 0.45 15.36 -17.13
N LEU A 155 1.04 15.65 -18.30
CA LEU A 155 1.54 14.64 -19.22
C LEU A 155 3.02 14.30 -18.93
N PHE A 156 3.30 13.05 -18.71
CA PHE A 156 4.64 12.54 -18.53
C PHE A 156 4.97 11.45 -19.55
N THR A 157 6.27 11.23 -19.79
CA THR A 157 6.75 10.11 -20.58
C THR A 157 7.65 9.24 -19.73
N ILE A 158 7.45 7.93 -19.79
CA ILE A 158 8.31 6.99 -19.10
C ILE A 158 9.69 7.07 -19.72
N GLN A 159 10.63 7.58 -18.96
CA GLN A 159 12.02 7.77 -19.39
C GLN A 159 12.85 6.58 -18.92
N THR A 160 13.91 6.29 -19.68
CA THR A 160 14.97 5.42 -19.18
C THR A 160 15.40 5.92 -17.80
N PRO A 161 15.54 5.05 -16.79
CA PRO A 161 16.03 5.46 -15.49
C PRO A 161 17.21 6.39 -15.66
N ARG A 162 17.11 7.60 -15.13
CA ARG A 162 18.24 8.54 -15.22
C ARG A 162 19.45 7.85 -14.60
N THR A 163 20.63 8.13 -15.11
CA THR A 163 21.93 7.57 -14.69
C THR A 163 22.21 7.68 -13.16
N ARG A 164 21.28 8.21 -12.38
CA ARG A 164 21.33 8.38 -10.92
C ARG A 164 20.71 7.24 -10.11
N ALA A 165 19.68 6.57 -10.60
CA ALA A 165 19.01 5.47 -9.89
C ALA A 165 19.29 4.13 -10.60
N THR A 166 20.42 3.51 -10.32
CA THR A 166 20.73 2.17 -10.83
C THR A 166 20.12 1.11 -9.92
N VAL A 167 19.42 0.13 -10.49
CA VAL A 167 18.94 -1.04 -9.75
C VAL A 167 20.13 -1.82 -9.21
N VAL A 168 20.22 -1.90 -7.89
CA VAL A 168 21.24 -2.66 -7.16
C VAL A 168 20.75 -4.07 -6.85
N PHE A 169 19.46 -4.20 -6.57
CA PHE A 169 18.82 -5.47 -6.24
C PHE A 169 17.35 -5.44 -6.63
N ASN A 170 16.86 -6.53 -7.23
CA ASN A 170 15.42 -6.70 -7.50
C ASN A 170 15.03 -8.15 -7.25
N LYS A 171 14.03 -8.37 -6.42
CA LYS A 171 13.40 -9.67 -6.27
C LYS A 171 11.94 -9.54 -5.90
N GLN A 172 11.11 -10.26 -6.65
CA GLN A 172 9.66 -10.34 -6.47
C GLN A 172 9.25 -11.78 -6.16
N LEU A 173 8.36 -11.96 -5.18
CA LEU A 173 7.75 -13.24 -4.85
C LEU A 173 6.32 -13.27 -5.38
N SER A 174 5.88 -14.43 -5.87
CA SER A 174 4.51 -14.63 -6.38
C SER A 174 3.49 -14.82 -5.24
N VAL A 175 3.47 -13.90 -4.28
CA VAL A 175 2.47 -13.89 -3.21
C VAL A 175 1.15 -13.40 -3.79
N GLY A 176 0.10 -14.20 -3.64
CA GLY A 176 -1.26 -13.79 -3.99
C GLY A 176 -1.91 -12.98 -2.88
N ILE A 177 -2.74 -12.00 -3.23
CA ILE A 177 -3.50 -11.21 -2.27
C ILE A 177 -4.64 -12.05 -1.72
N VAL A 178 -4.77 -12.08 -0.39
CA VAL A 178 -5.93 -12.60 0.34
C VAL A 178 -6.69 -11.41 0.89
N LYS A 179 -7.94 -11.30 0.49
CA LYS A 179 -8.79 -10.19 0.89
C LYS A 179 -9.03 -10.15 2.39
N ASN A 180 -9.14 -8.96 2.92
CA ASN A 180 -9.59 -8.74 4.29
C ASN A 180 -11.01 -9.31 4.48
N SER A 181 -11.38 -9.48 5.73
CA SER A 181 -12.72 -9.89 6.15
C SER A 181 -13.00 -9.28 7.52
N ILE A 182 -14.22 -9.39 7.96
CA ILE A 182 -14.65 -8.90 9.27
C ILE A 182 -14.80 -10.07 10.23
N SER A 183 -14.33 -9.90 11.47
CA SER A 183 -14.53 -10.84 12.55
C SER A 183 -16.03 -11.02 12.83
N PRO A 184 -16.54 -12.26 12.80
CA PRO A 184 -17.96 -12.52 13.05
C PRO A 184 -18.38 -12.22 14.49
N LYS A 185 -17.43 -11.95 15.39
CA LYS A 185 -17.67 -11.72 16.81
C LYS A 185 -17.48 -10.29 17.26
N THR A 186 -16.40 -9.64 16.76
CA THR A 186 -16.05 -8.29 17.20
C THR A 186 -16.43 -7.22 16.20
N GLY A 187 -16.70 -7.58 14.95
CA GLY A 187 -16.86 -6.60 13.85
C GLY A 187 -15.56 -5.95 13.38
N GLU A 188 -14.40 -6.32 13.95
CA GLU A 188 -13.12 -5.77 13.59
C GLU A 188 -12.55 -6.43 12.32
N GLY A 189 -11.70 -5.70 11.58
CA GLY A 189 -11.01 -6.20 10.39
C GLY A 189 -10.06 -7.35 10.72
N LEU A 190 -10.02 -8.35 9.83
CA LEU A 190 -9.12 -9.51 9.91
C LEU A 190 -7.85 -9.34 9.08
N CYS A 191 -7.35 -8.11 8.90
CA CYS A 191 -6.13 -7.83 8.12
C CYS A 191 -4.93 -8.67 8.59
N TRP A 192 -4.78 -8.92 9.91
CA TRP A 192 -3.75 -9.78 10.47
C TRP A 192 -3.85 -11.23 9.99
N ALA A 193 -5.07 -11.76 9.89
CA ALA A 193 -5.33 -13.13 9.44
C ALA A 193 -5.20 -13.25 7.92
N ALA A 194 -5.63 -12.23 7.18
CA ALA A 194 -5.46 -12.15 5.73
C ALA A 194 -3.97 -12.12 5.35
N SER A 195 -3.19 -11.23 5.99
CA SER A 195 -1.73 -11.16 5.80
C SER A 195 -1.04 -12.46 6.23
N GLY A 196 -1.48 -13.08 7.32
CA GLY A 196 -1.05 -14.40 7.73
C GLY A 196 -1.35 -15.48 6.67
N ALA A 197 -2.57 -15.47 6.12
CA ALA A 197 -2.97 -16.39 5.06
C ALA A 197 -2.11 -16.24 3.80
N MET A 198 -1.83 -15.00 3.36
CA MET A 198 -0.94 -14.75 2.22
C MET A 198 0.43 -15.43 2.39
N LYS A 199 1.07 -15.21 3.54
CA LYS A 199 2.37 -15.81 3.85
C LYS A 199 2.29 -17.33 3.98
N ILE A 200 1.24 -17.88 4.62
CA ILE A 200 1.03 -19.31 4.75
C ILE A 200 0.77 -19.94 3.39
N ASN A 201 -0.08 -19.35 2.55
CA ASN A 201 -0.40 -19.80 1.22
C ASN A 201 0.86 -19.90 0.35
N TYR A 202 1.65 -18.82 0.32
CA TYR A 202 2.91 -18.80 -0.40
C TYR A 202 3.89 -19.88 0.10
N THR A 203 4.09 -19.95 1.43
CA THR A 203 5.13 -20.83 2.01
C THR A 203 4.75 -22.31 1.97
N LYS A 204 3.45 -22.63 2.03
CA LYS A 204 2.94 -24.00 2.15
C LYS A 204 2.09 -24.47 0.97
N GLY A 205 1.92 -23.65 -0.08
CA GLY A 205 1.09 -23.99 -1.22
C GLY A 205 -0.39 -24.20 -0.84
N LYS A 206 -0.90 -23.43 0.11
CA LYS A 206 -2.29 -23.50 0.56
C LYS A 206 -3.14 -22.42 -0.15
N SER A 207 -4.45 -22.47 0.08
CA SER A 207 -5.44 -21.50 -0.43
C SER A 207 -6.37 -21.05 0.70
N LEU A 208 -5.79 -20.60 1.82
CA LEU A 208 -6.53 -20.14 2.98
C LEU A 208 -7.05 -18.72 2.76
N THR A 209 -8.24 -18.46 3.27
CA THR A 209 -8.81 -17.13 3.43
C THR A 209 -8.49 -16.54 4.82
N ALA A 210 -8.77 -15.26 5.03
CA ALA A 210 -8.66 -14.63 6.36
C ALA A 210 -9.53 -15.37 7.41
N ARG A 211 -10.73 -15.78 7.01
CA ARG A 211 -11.66 -16.53 7.89
C ARG A 211 -11.16 -17.92 8.24
N ASP A 212 -10.51 -18.61 7.32
CA ASP A 212 -9.94 -19.95 7.61
C ASP A 212 -8.89 -19.85 8.70
N VAL A 213 -8.01 -18.85 8.60
CA VAL A 213 -6.98 -18.59 9.62
C VAL A 213 -7.61 -18.21 10.95
N TYR A 214 -8.57 -17.29 10.94
CA TYR A 214 -9.29 -16.87 12.13
C TYR A 214 -9.93 -18.05 12.86
N TYR A 215 -10.76 -18.86 12.16
CA TYR A 215 -11.44 -20.00 12.75
C TYR A 215 -10.48 -21.10 13.21
N ALA A 216 -9.39 -21.34 12.49
CA ALA A 216 -8.37 -22.30 12.91
C ALA A 216 -7.76 -21.89 14.27
N MET A 217 -7.45 -20.61 14.45
CA MET A 217 -6.91 -20.08 15.72
C MET A 217 -7.96 -20.10 16.81
N TYR A 218 -9.18 -19.64 16.53
CA TYR A 218 -10.29 -19.65 17.47
C TYR A 218 -10.59 -21.06 18.00
N ASN A 219 -10.75 -22.03 17.09
CA ASN A 219 -11.06 -23.41 17.45
C ASN A 219 -9.93 -24.10 18.25
N LYS A 220 -8.66 -23.78 17.90
CA LYS A 220 -7.50 -24.36 18.58
C LYS A 220 -7.34 -23.85 20.00
N TYR A 221 -7.57 -22.58 20.24
CA TYR A 221 -7.25 -21.94 21.53
C TYR A 221 -8.47 -21.53 22.35
N SER A 222 -9.68 -21.69 21.80
CA SER A 222 -10.97 -21.38 22.44
C SER A 222 -11.04 -19.92 22.99
N SER A 223 -10.33 -19.01 22.35
CA SER A 223 -10.29 -17.59 22.72
C SER A 223 -10.25 -16.73 21.47
N GLU A 224 -10.76 -15.50 21.55
CA GLU A 224 -10.82 -14.58 20.43
C GLU A 224 -9.42 -14.23 19.93
N PRO A 225 -9.07 -14.56 18.66
CA PRO A 225 -7.78 -14.21 18.10
C PRO A 225 -7.80 -12.75 17.63
N VAL A 226 -6.73 -12.05 17.95
CA VAL A 226 -6.53 -10.65 17.56
C VAL A 226 -5.14 -10.44 16.91
N GLY A 227 -4.98 -9.34 16.18
CA GLY A 227 -3.75 -9.02 15.45
C GLY A 227 -2.58 -8.59 16.34
N ASN A 228 -2.18 -9.41 17.31
CA ASN A 228 -1.02 -9.12 18.16
C ASN A 228 0.08 -10.19 18.07
N MET A 229 1.25 -9.90 18.63
CA MET A 229 2.42 -10.76 18.54
C MET A 229 2.19 -12.16 19.12
N THR A 230 1.39 -12.29 20.18
CA THR A 230 1.06 -13.58 20.78
C THR A 230 0.32 -14.48 19.79
N TRP A 231 -0.62 -13.92 19.00
CA TRP A 231 -1.35 -14.68 18.01
C TRP A 231 -0.50 -15.02 16.79
N TYR A 232 0.39 -14.15 16.35
CA TYR A 232 1.36 -14.49 15.29
C TYR A 232 2.30 -15.63 15.72
N LYS A 233 2.81 -15.59 16.96
CA LYS A 233 3.65 -16.67 17.53
C LYS A 233 2.90 -18.00 17.70
N ARG A 234 1.55 -17.99 17.69
CA ARG A 234 0.72 -19.20 17.68
C ARG A 234 0.39 -19.66 16.26
N MET A 235 0.06 -18.73 15.39
CA MET A 235 -0.42 -18.97 14.04
C MET A 235 0.64 -19.66 13.17
N TYR A 236 1.82 -19.11 13.05
CA TYR A 236 2.83 -19.66 12.15
C TYR A 236 3.29 -21.09 12.54
N PRO A 237 3.61 -21.38 13.79
CA PRO A 237 3.92 -22.76 14.21
C PRO A 237 2.74 -23.74 14.01
N TYR A 238 1.49 -23.28 14.17
CA TYR A 238 0.31 -24.12 13.88
C TYR A 238 0.28 -24.61 12.43
N TYR A 239 0.73 -23.78 11.49
CA TYR A 239 0.87 -24.15 10.08
C TYR A 239 2.26 -24.73 9.73
N GLY A 240 3.10 -25.02 10.73
CA GLY A 240 4.44 -25.58 10.53
C GLY A 240 5.41 -24.62 9.85
N ILE A 241 5.28 -23.33 10.12
CA ILE A 241 6.18 -22.28 9.63
C ILE A 241 7.06 -21.79 10.78
N SER A 242 8.37 -21.91 10.61
CA SER A 242 9.35 -21.23 11.48
C SER A 242 9.48 -19.79 11.03
N ALA A 243 9.19 -18.85 11.90
CA ALA A 243 9.25 -17.42 11.62
C ALA A 243 10.10 -16.70 12.68
N THR A 244 10.75 -15.62 12.26
CA THR A 244 11.45 -14.66 13.12
C THR A 244 10.50 -13.50 13.42
N TYR A 245 10.50 -13.01 14.64
CA TYR A 245 9.55 -12.02 15.15
C TYR A 245 10.28 -10.84 15.75
N TYR A 246 9.93 -9.62 15.31
CA TYR A 246 10.38 -8.37 15.90
C TYR A 246 9.17 -7.54 16.35
N GLU A 247 9.25 -6.94 17.51
CA GLU A 247 8.28 -5.97 18.01
C GLU A 247 8.69 -4.55 17.61
N ASP A 248 9.14 -4.40 16.34
CA ASP A 248 9.62 -3.18 15.74
C ASP A 248 9.69 -3.32 14.20
N GLY A 249 9.89 -2.22 13.49
CA GLY A 249 10.30 -2.20 12.10
C GLY A 249 11.72 -2.73 11.91
N VAL A 250 12.06 -3.07 10.68
CA VAL A 250 13.41 -3.52 10.32
C VAL A 250 13.90 -2.81 9.07
N GLY A 251 15.18 -2.50 9.00
CA GLY A 251 15.76 -1.83 7.83
C GLY A 251 15.70 -2.68 6.56
N THR A 252 15.81 -2.01 5.43
CA THR A 252 15.73 -2.58 4.06
C THR A 252 16.67 -3.77 3.84
N GLY A 253 17.86 -3.77 4.45
CA GLY A 253 18.80 -4.90 4.39
C GLY A 253 18.22 -6.20 4.97
N THR A 254 17.44 -6.12 6.04
CA THR A 254 16.76 -7.29 6.63
C THR A 254 15.62 -7.75 5.73
N VAL A 255 14.82 -6.81 5.20
CA VAL A 255 13.74 -7.12 4.26
C VAL A 255 14.30 -7.80 3.00
N SER A 256 15.34 -7.23 2.38
CA SER A 256 15.95 -7.79 1.17
C SER A 256 16.53 -9.19 1.42
N THR A 257 17.14 -9.41 2.56
CA THR A 257 17.64 -10.74 2.96
C THR A 257 16.51 -11.75 3.10
N ALA A 258 15.39 -11.37 3.74
CA ALA A 258 14.23 -12.26 3.86
C ALA A 258 13.63 -12.59 2.49
N ILE A 259 13.38 -11.58 1.64
CA ILE A 259 12.84 -11.75 0.29
C ILE A 259 13.79 -12.58 -0.57
N ASN A 260 15.12 -12.36 -0.49
CA ASN A 260 16.11 -13.16 -1.21
C ASN A 260 16.05 -14.65 -0.83
N ASN A 261 15.72 -14.95 0.41
CA ASN A 261 15.51 -16.30 0.93
C ASN A 261 14.08 -16.84 0.71
N ASN A 262 13.29 -16.26 -0.19
CA ASN A 262 11.91 -16.62 -0.49
C ASN A 262 10.97 -16.57 0.74
N LYS A 263 11.21 -15.63 1.65
CA LYS A 263 10.40 -15.41 2.83
C LYS A 263 9.65 -14.08 2.70
N PRO A 264 8.34 -14.08 2.41
CA PRO A 264 7.54 -12.87 2.47
C PRO A 264 7.58 -12.27 3.89
N VAL A 265 7.63 -10.95 3.97
CA VAL A 265 7.73 -10.23 5.25
C VAL A 265 6.37 -9.66 5.61
N GLN A 266 5.72 -10.23 6.63
CA GLN A 266 4.51 -9.62 7.18
C GLN A 266 4.93 -8.47 8.10
N ILE A 267 4.31 -7.31 7.91
CA ILE A 267 4.50 -6.14 8.76
C ILE A 267 3.17 -5.71 9.38
N SER A 268 3.24 -5.04 10.52
CA SER A 268 2.13 -4.32 11.11
C SER A 268 2.52 -2.86 11.26
N VAL A 269 1.64 -2.00 10.76
CA VAL A 269 1.75 -0.54 10.83
C VAL A 269 0.61 0.03 11.66
N LYS A 270 0.79 1.19 12.27
CA LYS A 270 -0.25 1.86 13.06
C LYS A 270 -0.12 3.38 12.97
N ASN A 271 -1.20 4.05 13.31
CA ASN A 271 -1.25 5.45 13.66
C ASN A 271 -1.84 5.61 15.07
N SER A 272 -2.31 6.78 15.43
CA SER A 272 -2.90 7.05 16.76
C SER A 272 -4.23 6.34 16.99
N THR A 273 -4.95 5.95 15.95
CA THR A 273 -6.34 5.45 16.02
C THR A 273 -6.49 4.02 15.55
N SER A 274 -5.67 3.56 14.61
CA SER A 274 -5.84 2.27 13.94
C SER A 274 -4.52 1.55 13.73
N SER A 275 -4.60 0.27 13.37
CA SER A 275 -3.46 -0.54 12.97
C SER A 275 -3.82 -1.45 11.80
N HIS A 276 -2.86 -1.67 10.91
CA HIS A 276 -3.04 -2.49 9.73
C HIS A 276 -1.93 -3.52 9.59
N ALA A 277 -2.20 -4.62 8.89
CA ALA A 277 -1.23 -5.66 8.62
C ALA A 277 -1.17 -5.96 7.12
N VAL A 278 0.03 -5.92 6.55
CA VAL A 278 0.29 -6.17 5.13
C VAL A 278 1.48 -7.12 4.94
N VAL A 279 1.73 -7.55 3.70
CA VAL A 279 2.87 -8.43 3.38
C VAL A 279 3.75 -7.79 2.32
N ILE A 280 5.00 -7.53 2.64
CA ILE A 280 6.02 -7.18 1.64
C ILE A 280 6.35 -8.47 0.89
N SER A 281 6.03 -8.51 -0.40
CA SER A 281 6.23 -9.63 -1.31
C SER A 281 7.39 -9.44 -2.26
N GLY A 282 7.95 -8.24 -2.33
CA GLY A 282 9.07 -7.93 -3.21
C GLY A 282 9.77 -6.66 -2.80
N ILE A 283 10.95 -6.49 -3.35
CA ILE A 283 11.75 -5.29 -3.16
C ILE A 283 12.62 -5.04 -4.38
N THR A 284 12.67 -3.78 -4.80
CA THR A 284 13.65 -3.27 -5.74
C THR A 284 14.46 -2.20 -5.02
N ILE A 285 15.78 -2.36 -4.97
CA ILE A 285 16.70 -1.39 -4.36
C ILE A 285 17.41 -0.65 -5.49
N TYR A 286 17.26 0.65 -5.48
CA TYR A 286 18.00 1.59 -6.31
C TYR A 286 19.16 2.20 -5.52
N THR A 287 19.99 2.99 -6.15
CA THR A 287 21.13 3.63 -5.48
C THR A 287 20.75 4.74 -4.49
N ASP A 288 19.56 5.29 -4.60
CA ASP A 288 19.05 6.45 -3.84
C ASP A 288 17.75 6.19 -3.07
N HIS A 289 16.96 5.18 -3.46
CA HIS A 289 15.72 4.79 -2.80
C HIS A 289 15.46 3.29 -2.93
N SER A 290 14.34 2.82 -2.43
CA SER A 290 13.84 1.46 -2.66
C SER A 290 12.35 1.48 -2.93
N VAL A 291 11.86 0.47 -3.64
CA VAL A 291 10.42 0.25 -3.83
C VAL A 291 10.07 -1.11 -3.23
N TYR A 292 9.17 -1.10 -2.24
CA TYR A 292 8.57 -2.33 -1.71
C TYR A 292 7.34 -2.70 -2.52
N THR A 293 7.24 -3.96 -2.89
CA THR A 293 6.00 -4.52 -3.44
C THR A 293 5.21 -5.14 -2.31
N ILE A 294 4.05 -4.58 -2.02
CA ILE A 294 3.21 -4.92 -0.87
C ILE A 294 1.91 -5.58 -1.35
N CYS A 295 1.58 -6.72 -0.75
CA CYS A 295 0.25 -7.31 -0.82
C CYS A 295 -0.56 -6.80 0.38
N ASP A 296 -1.50 -5.89 0.10
CA ASP A 296 -2.40 -5.32 1.09
C ASP A 296 -3.76 -6.04 1.01
N PRO A 297 -4.28 -6.59 2.13
CA PRO A 297 -5.58 -7.25 2.14
C PRO A 297 -6.76 -6.31 1.84
N ASN A 298 -6.55 -5.00 1.94
CA ASN A 298 -7.54 -3.97 1.64
C ASN A 298 -7.41 -3.41 0.21
N LYS A 299 -6.57 -4.00 -0.64
CA LYS A 299 -6.38 -3.56 -2.04
C LYS A 299 -6.58 -4.73 -2.99
N ASN A 300 -7.03 -4.43 -4.22
CA ASN A 300 -7.28 -5.45 -5.26
C ASN A 300 -6.01 -5.82 -6.01
N SER A 301 -5.02 -4.95 -6.00
CA SER A 301 -3.73 -5.13 -6.65
C SER A 301 -2.57 -4.95 -5.66
N LYS A 302 -1.36 -5.26 -6.09
CA LYS A 302 -0.16 -4.98 -5.31
C LYS A 302 0.06 -3.49 -5.22
N VAL A 303 0.51 -3.04 -4.05
CA VAL A 303 0.93 -1.66 -3.80
C VAL A 303 2.45 -1.57 -3.97
N TYR A 304 2.91 -0.56 -4.66
CA TYR A 304 4.32 -0.24 -4.83
C TYR A 304 4.65 0.98 -3.98
N GLN A 305 5.28 0.71 -2.84
CA GLN A 305 5.60 1.73 -1.85
C GLN A 305 7.03 2.22 -2.05
N ASN A 306 7.19 3.51 -2.35
CA ASN A 306 8.50 4.14 -2.29
C ASN A 306 9.01 4.18 -0.84
N VAL A 307 10.29 3.87 -0.67
CA VAL A 307 10.98 3.90 0.62
C VAL A 307 12.17 4.82 0.48
N SER A 308 12.13 5.96 1.13
CA SER A 308 13.18 6.96 1.10
C SER A 308 14.51 6.43 1.62
N TYR A 309 15.61 7.07 1.28
CA TYR A 309 16.94 6.66 1.76
C TYR A 309 17.02 6.66 3.30
N ALA A 310 16.36 7.59 3.96
CA ALA A 310 16.29 7.64 5.42
C ALA A 310 15.57 6.39 5.98
N ALA A 311 14.41 6.05 5.43
CA ALA A 311 13.61 4.89 5.85
C ALA A 311 14.28 3.54 5.53
N MET A 312 15.20 3.49 4.57
CA MET A 312 15.96 2.26 4.27
C MET A 312 16.81 1.78 5.46
N SER A 313 17.34 2.69 6.26
CA SER A 313 18.17 2.39 7.42
C SER A 313 17.44 2.54 8.75
N ASP A 314 16.49 3.47 8.82
CA ASP A 314 15.69 3.77 10.00
C ASP A 314 14.21 3.52 9.74
N PRO A 315 13.67 2.36 10.17
CA PRO A 315 12.27 2.02 9.94
C PRO A 315 11.27 2.98 10.62
N SER A 316 11.70 3.81 11.56
CA SER A 316 10.85 4.84 12.16
C SER A 316 10.50 5.98 11.17
N GLN A 317 11.22 6.05 10.06
CA GLN A 317 10.95 6.96 8.95
C GLN A 317 10.09 6.32 7.83
N PHE A 318 9.64 5.08 8.03
CA PHE A 318 8.79 4.40 7.06
C PHE A 318 7.32 4.72 7.33
N TYR A 319 6.65 5.15 6.30
CA TYR A 319 5.23 5.44 6.32
C TYR A 319 4.50 4.54 5.32
N TYR A 320 3.28 4.19 5.63
CA TYR A 320 2.41 3.43 4.75
C TYR A 320 1.00 4.01 4.79
N GLY A 321 0.67 4.84 3.82
CA GLY A 321 -0.54 5.64 3.87
C GLY A 321 -0.53 6.54 5.12
N SER A 322 -1.65 6.62 5.80
CA SER A 322 -1.77 7.37 7.06
C SER A 322 -1.08 6.71 8.28
N TYR A 323 -0.48 5.52 8.09
CA TYR A 323 0.22 4.83 9.17
C TYR A 323 1.65 5.31 9.29
N THR A 324 2.02 5.80 10.47
CA THR A 324 3.29 6.48 10.75
C THR A 324 4.26 5.66 11.60
N ASP A 325 3.87 4.45 12.00
CA ASP A 325 4.71 3.60 12.86
C ASP A 325 4.67 2.15 12.36
N TRP A 326 5.80 1.67 11.88
CA TRP A 326 6.02 0.25 11.58
C TRP A 326 6.50 -0.45 12.86
N TYR A 327 5.60 -1.07 13.59
CA TYR A 327 5.82 -1.56 14.95
C TYR A 327 5.92 -3.09 15.08
N ARG A 328 5.82 -3.85 14.00
CA ARG A 328 6.06 -5.31 14.00
C ARG A 328 6.55 -5.83 12.67
N THR A 329 7.44 -6.81 12.74
CA THR A 329 7.97 -7.53 11.58
C THR A 329 8.01 -9.03 11.82
N ILE A 330 7.61 -9.83 10.81
CA ILE A 330 7.57 -11.30 10.88
C ILE A 330 7.99 -11.89 9.52
N TYR A 331 9.09 -12.64 9.49
CA TYR A 331 9.57 -13.30 8.25
C TYR A 331 10.15 -14.70 8.45
#